data_2b7953aa474f044a4adee5e16fe83de5
#
_entry.id   2b7953aa474f044a4adee5e16fe83de5
#
_cell.length_a   1.000
_cell.length_b   1.000
_cell.length_c   1.000
_cell.angle_alpha   90.00
_cell.angle_beta   90.00
_cell.angle_gamma   90.00
#
_symmetry.space_group_name_H-M   'P 1'
#
loop_
_entity.id
_entity.type
_entity.pdbx_description
1 polymer ?
#
loop_
_entity_poly.entity_id
_entity_poly.type
_entity_poly.pdbx_seq_one_letter_code
_entity_poly.pdbx_strand_id
1 'polypeptide(L)'
;MSCPFFIVKKTAISIIFCTFASMKMKRLFLLFLLVVMANVSALAQYDFLTAHRGVIKGGYDFWVYQPEDYYYSQEHTPVVIFLHGASLCGRDINRSRRYGPLDAIVRGREIPALVIVPQNPGGSWNPKKVLDVLDWTRQHYPCDSTRVYVLGMSLGGYGTMDFAGTYPDRVAAALAMCGGSTLRDVQPLGQVPLWIIHGTADRAVNVRESKKVVSALEAEHNDSRLRYDWWQGANHGAPARVFYLKKTYEWLFSHSLADEGRPLNRTISIDRSELKNAYTDMMKNAPKPEVIDGEEDEL
;
A
#
# COMPACT_ATOMS: atom_id res chain seq x y z
N MET A 1 -4.69 -46.51 38.96
CA MET A 1 -5.49 -45.32 39.33
C MET A 1 -5.81 -44.57 38.05
N SER A 2 -6.98 -44.81 37.50
CA SER A 2 -7.46 -44.22 36.21
C SER A 2 -8.24 -42.92 36.54
N CYS A 3 -7.84 -41.87 35.89
CA CYS A 3 -8.34 -40.50 36.08
C CYS A 3 -9.77 -40.33 35.51
N PRO A 4 -10.75 -39.81 36.28
CA PRO A 4 -12.16 -39.72 35.84
C PRO A 4 -12.51 -38.53 34.97
N PHE A 5 -11.52 -37.79 34.44
CA PHE A 5 -11.77 -36.50 33.77
C PHE A 5 -12.12 -36.60 32.27
N PHE A 6 -12.03 -37.81 31.66
CA PHE A 6 -12.28 -37.97 30.21
C PHE A 6 -13.71 -38.40 29.82
N ILE A 7 -14.55 -38.75 30.82
CA ILE A 7 -15.92 -39.26 30.57
C ILE A 7 -16.96 -38.10 30.54
N VAL A 8 -16.67 -36.97 31.20
CA VAL A 8 -17.65 -35.86 31.31
C VAL A 8 -17.81 -35.04 30.01
N LYS A 9 -16.78 -34.97 29.16
CA LYS A 9 -16.87 -34.17 27.91
C LYS A 9 -17.67 -34.85 26.78
N LYS A 10 -17.73 -36.17 26.74
CA LYS A 10 -18.53 -36.92 25.72
C LYS A 10 -20.02 -36.90 26.02
N THR A 11 -20.42 -36.86 27.29
CA THR A 11 -21.82 -36.85 27.69
C THR A 11 -22.49 -35.48 27.49
N ALA A 12 -21.77 -34.36 27.66
CA ALA A 12 -22.33 -33.04 27.48
C ALA A 12 -22.69 -32.73 26.01
N ILE A 13 -21.86 -33.12 25.06
CA ILE A 13 -22.13 -32.94 23.64
C ILE A 13 -23.26 -33.87 23.15
N SER A 14 -23.33 -35.12 23.64
CA SER A 14 -24.43 -36.04 23.36
C SER A 14 -25.77 -35.57 23.96
N ILE A 15 -25.79 -34.93 25.12
CA ILE A 15 -27.01 -34.44 25.76
C ILE A 15 -27.59 -33.25 25.03
N ILE A 16 -26.75 -32.34 24.52
CA ILE A 16 -27.20 -31.20 23.69
C ILE A 16 -27.82 -31.69 22.38
N PHE A 17 -27.33 -32.75 21.78
CA PHE A 17 -27.91 -33.35 20.56
C PHE A 17 -29.19 -34.14 20.80
N CYS A 18 -29.37 -34.73 22.01
CA CYS A 18 -30.58 -35.49 22.36
C CYS A 18 -31.78 -34.60 22.79
N THR A 19 -31.55 -33.39 23.27
CA THR A 19 -32.63 -32.50 23.74
C THR A 19 -33.36 -31.78 22.59
N PHE A 20 -32.85 -31.80 21.35
CA PHE A 20 -33.58 -31.31 20.18
C PHE A 20 -34.52 -32.39 19.62
N ALA A 21 -35.64 -32.58 20.31
CA ALA A 21 -36.55 -33.71 20.10
C ALA A 21 -37.39 -33.67 18.82
N SER A 22 -37.26 -32.68 17.94
CA SER A 22 -37.97 -32.64 16.69
C SER A 22 -37.04 -32.43 15.51
N MET A 23 -37.22 -33.25 14.45
CA MET A 23 -36.47 -33.13 13.17
C MET A 23 -36.56 -31.72 12.57
N LYS A 24 -37.64 -31.00 12.83
CA LYS A 24 -37.84 -29.60 12.41
C LYS A 24 -36.88 -28.63 13.13
N MET A 25 -36.65 -28.82 14.44
CA MET A 25 -35.77 -27.97 15.22
C MET A 25 -34.28 -28.22 14.88
N LYS A 26 -33.90 -29.45 14.59
CA LYS A 26 -32.55 -29.78 14.09
C LYS A 26 -32.26 -29.12 12.74
N ARG A 27 -33.25 -29.12 11.83
CA ARG A 27 -33.13 -28.43 10.53
C ARG A 27 -33.08 -26.90 10.71
N LEU A 28 -33.86 -26.35 11.63
CA LEU A 28 -33.88 -24.92 11.91
C LEU A 28 -32.53 -24.45 12.50
N PHE A 29 -31.96 -25.25 13.43
CA PHE A 29 -30.65 -24.97 14.01
C PHE A 29 -29.52 -25.11 12.98
N LEU A 30 -29.59 -26.11 12.10
CA LEU A 30 -28.63 -26.27 11.01
C LEU A 30 -28.71 -25.10 10.00
N LEU A 31 -29.93 -24.67 9.66
CA LEU A 31 -30.16 -23.49 8.83
C LEU A 31 -29.64 -22.20 9.49
N PHE A 32 -29.88 -22.03 10.80
CA PHE A 32 -29.33 -20.91 11.55
C PHE A 32 -27.79 -20.91 11.56
N LEU A 33 -27.19 -22.10 11.79
CA LEU A 33 -25.74 -22.25 11.74
C LEU A 33 -25.16 -21.93 10.36
N LEU A 34 -25.83 -22.40 9.29
CA LEU A 34 -25.47 -22.10 7.90
C LEU A 34 -25.59 -20.60 7.57
N VAL A 35 -26.67 -19.96 8.05
CA VAL A 35 -26.85 -18.50 7.89
C VAL A 35 -25.79 -17.72 8.67
N VAL A 36 -25.47 -18.13 9.91
CA VAL A 36 -24.42 -17.52 10.70
C VAL A 36 -23.06 -17.71 10.04
N MET A 37 -22.77 -18.93 9.58
CA MET A 37 -21.50 -19.22 8.86
C MET A 37 -21.42 -18.45 7.54
N ALA A 38 -22.51 -18.34 6.79
CA ALA A 38 -22.55 -17.57 5.55
C ALA A 38 -22.36 -16.06 5.80
N ASN A 39 -22.94 -15.51 6.88
CA ASN A 39 -22.72 -14.11 7.25
C ASN A 39 -21.30 -13.85 7.78
N VAL A 40 -20.71 -14.79 8.54
CA VAL A 40 -19.30 -14.69 8.97
C VAL A 40 -18.36 -14.76 7.76
N SER A 41 -18.67 -15.63 6.78
CA SER A 41 -17.87 -15.70 5.55
C SER A 41 -18.04 -14.45 4.67
N ALA A 42 -19.26 -13.85 4.65
CA ALA A 42 -19.52 -12.63 3.91
C ALA A 42 -18.80 -11.40 4.50
N LEU A 43 -18.69 -11.32 5.84
CA LEU A 43 -17.94 -10.24 6.51
C LEU A 43 -16.42 -10.34 6.30
N ALA A 44 -15.90 -11.52 5.98
CA ALA A 44 -14.47 -11.75 5.74
C ALA A 44 -14.03 -11.47 4.29
N GLN A 45 -14.94 -11.02 3.42
CA GLN A 45 -14.73 -10.94 1.96
C GLN A 45 -14.79 -9.51 1.41
N TYR A 46 -14.68 -8.49 2.26
CA TYR A 46 -14.73 -7.10 1.82
C TYR A 46 -13.37 -6.41 2.02
N ASP A 47 -12.97 -5.68 0.98
CA ASP A 47 -11.93 -4.67 1.05
C ASP A 47 -12.42 -3.49 1.88
N PHE A 48 -11.61 -3.01 2.81
CA PHE A 48 -11.94 -1.85 3.63
C PHE A 48 -11.03 -0.67 3.29
N LEU A 49 -11.62 0.51 3.25
CA LEU A 49 -10.92 1.78 3.12
C LEU A 49 -11.31 2.69 4.27
N THR A 50 -10.42 2.80 5.27
CA THR A 50 -10.68 3.54 6.50
C THR A 50 -9.99 4.90 6.47
N ALA A 51 -10.73 5.96 6.83
CA ALA A 51 -10.21 7.30 7.01
C ALA A 51 -9.72 7.50 8.46
N HIS A 52 -8.50 7.99 8.62
CA HIS A 52 -7.94 8.37 9.93
C HIS A 52 -7.65 9.86 9.93
N ARG A 53 -8.35 10.61 10.80
CA ARG A 53 -8.24 12.08 10.94
C ARG A 53 -7.84 12.44 12.36
N GLY A 54 -6.87 13.33 12.50
CA GLY A 54 -6.45 13.85 13.81
C GLY A 54 -5.74 12.85 14.73
N VAL A 55 -5.65 11.56 14.35
CA VAL A 55 -5.07 10.48 15.18
C VAL A 55 -3.59 10.65 15.49
N ILE A 56 -2.88 11.46 14.71
CA ILE A 56 -1.47 11.83 14.93
C ILE A 56 -1.40 13.33 15.14
N LYS A 57 -1.08 13.76 16.35
CA LYS A 57 -0.99 15.19 16.71
C LYS A 57 0.00 15.92 15.79
N GLY A 58 -0.50 16.87 14.99
CA GLY A 58 0.30 17.63 14.03
C GLY A 58 0.83 16.81 12.84
N GLY A 59 0.38 15.56 12.68
CA GLY A 59 0.66 14.65 11.58
C GLY A 59 -0.18 14.92 10.34
N TYR A 60 -0.22 13.93 9.47
CA TYR A 60 -1.13 13.89 8.33
C TYR A 60 -2.38 13.09 8.67
N ASP A 61 -3.54 13.52 8.17
CA ASP A 61 -4.69 12.64 7.99
C ASP A 61 -4.37 11.65 6.86
N PHE A 62 -4.92 10.44 6.91
CA PHE A 62 -4.57 9.42 5.92
C PHE A 62 -5.67 8.38 5.75
N TRP A 63 -5.64 7.71 4.59
CA TRP A 63 -6.42 6.52 4.31
C TRP A 63 -5.59 5.27 4.55
N VAL A 64 -6.23 4.22 5.06
CA VAL A 64 -5.69 2.85 5.07
C VAL A 64 -6.66 1.95 4.32
N TYR A 65 -6.18 1.33 3.24
CA TYR A 65 -6.88 0.28 2.53
C TYR A 65 -6.40 -1.08 3.04
N GLN A 66 -7.33 -1.97 3.32
CA GLN A 66 -7.11 -3.35 3.70
C GLN A 66 -7.60 -4.25 2.56
N PRO A 67 -6.76 -5.13 1.97
CA PRO A 67 -7.19 -6.04 0.92
C PRO A 67 -8.12 -7.14 1.47
N GLU A 68 -8.89 -7.78 0.59
CA GLU A 68 -9.91 -8.78 0.91
C GLU A 68 -9.38 -9.92 1.82
N ASP A 69 -8.17 -10.36 1.58
CA ASP A 69 -7.54 -11.46 2.34
C ASP A 69 -6.75 -11.02 3.57
N TYR A 70 -6.79 -9.72 3.90
CA TYR A 70 -6.00 -9.14 5.00
C TYR A 70 -6.18 -9.88 6.33
N TYR A 71 -7.39 -10.26 6.69
CA TYR A 71 -7.67 -10.94 7.96
C TYR A 71 -7.02 -12.33 8.08
N TYR A 72 -6.66 -12.95 6.95
CA TYR A 72 -6.02 -14.27 6.91
C TYR A 72 -4.49 -14.18 6.79
N SER A 73 -3.98 -13.03 6.37
CA SER A 73 -2.56 -12.85 6.02
C SER A 73 -1.85 -11.71 6.78
N GLN A 74 -2.45 -11.20 7.84
CA GLN A 74 -2.05 -9.95 8.55
C GLN A 74 -0.54 -9.75 8.69
N GLU A 75 0.17 -10.71 9.32
CA GLU A 75 1.62 -10.60 9.58
C GLU A 75 2.48 -10.66 8.31
N HIS A 76 1.92 -11.13 7.20
CA HIS A 76 2.59 -11.26 5.91
C HIS A 76 2.14 -10.21 4.89
N THR A 77 1.22 -9.34 5.27
CA THR A 77 0.69 -8.31 4.36
C THR A 77 1.69 -7.18 4.19
N PRO A 78 2.17 -6.91 2.98
CA PRO A 78 3.08 -5.79 2.72
C PRO A 78 2.39 -4.44 2.89
N VAL A 79 3.18 -3.38 2.98
CA VAL A 79 2.71 -1.99 3.09
C VAL A 79 3.14 -1.18 1.88
N VAL A 80 2.20 -0.46 1.28
CA VAL A 80 2.45 0.48 0.17
C VAL A 80 2.06 1.88 0.62
N ILE A 81 3.00 2.80 0.66
CA ILE A 81 2.77 4.22 0.96
C ILE A 81 2.71 5.00 -0.35
N PHE A 82 1.61 5.69 -0.59
CA PHE A 82 1.46 6.55 -1.76
C PHE A 82 1.53 8.03 -1.37
N LEU A 83 2.45 8.75 -1.99
CA LEU A 83 2.61 10.18 -1.82
C LEU A 83 2.12 10.92 -3.08
N HIS A 84 1.02 11.65 -2.94
CA HIS A 84 0.38 12.33 -4.06
C HIS A 84 1.11 13.62 -4.49
N GLY A 85 0.81 14.09 -5.69
CA GLY A 85 1.33 15.34 -6.24
C GLY A 85 0.59 16.59 -5.72
N ALA A 86 1.13 17.77 -6.04
CA ALA A 86 0.63 19.05 -5.56
C ALA A 86 -0.85 19.31 -5.93
N SER A 87 -1.34 18.77 -7.03
CA SER A 87 -2.74 18.93 -7.47
C SER A 87 -3.77 18.36 -6.49
N LEU A 88 -3.36 17.44 -5.61
CA LEU A 88 -4.22 16.84 -4.59
C LEU A 88 -4.01 17.43 -3.20
N CYS A 89 -3.09 18.38 -3.02
CA CYS A 89 -2.90 19.07 -1.74
C CYS A 89 -4.20 19.74 -1.27
N GLY A 90 -4.36 19.81 0.03
CA GLY A 90 -5.52 20.39 0.72
C GLY A 90 -5.88 19.60 1.97
N ARG A 91 -6.88 20.09 2.71
CA ARG A 91 -7.31 19.47 3.97
C ARG A 91 -8.39 18.40 3.79
N ASP A 92 -9.04 18.36 2.64
CA ASP A 92 -10.01 17.31 2.32
C ASP A 92 -9.27 16.02 1.95
N ILE A 93 -9.33 15.03 2.83
CA ILE A 93 -8.69 13.72 2.68
C ILE A 93 -9.14 12.98 1.41
N ASN A 94 -10.36 13.24 0.91
CA ASN A 94 -10.88 12.61 -0.30
C ASN A 94 -10.13 13.03 -1.57
N ARG A 95 -9.36 14.12 -1.52
CA ARG A 95 -8.56 14.57 -2.67
C ARG A 95 -7.50 13.52 -3.04
N SER A 96 -6.88 12.87 -2.06
CA SER A 96 -5.83 11.86 -2.27
C SER A 96 -6.32 10.56 -2.95
N ARG A 97 -7.65 10.38 -3.07
CA ARG A 97 -8.27 9.23 -3.77
C ARG A 97 -8.47 9.44 -5.27
N ARG A 98 -8.19 10.64 -5.81
CA ARG A 98 -8.54 10.99 -7.20
C ARG A 98 -7.62 10.38 -8.25
N TYR A 99 -6.43 9.95 -7.90
CA TYR A 99 -5.54 9.13 -8.72
C TYR A 99 -4.56 8.37 -7.82
N GLY A 100 -3.83 7.41 -8.42
CA GLY A 100 -2.87 6.59 -7.68
C GLY A 100 -3.46 5.24 -7.27
N PRO A 101 -2.85 4.57 -6.28
CA PRO A 101 -3.25 3.21 -5.89
C PRO A 101 -4.72 3.09 -5.47
N LEU A 102 -5.27 4.06 -4.73
CA LEU A 102 -6.68 3.98 -4.30
C LEU A 102 -7.66 4.11 -5.47
N ASP A 103 -7.38 5.00 -6.45
CA ASP A 103 -8.20 5.07 -7.66
C ASP A 103 -8.03 3.79 -8.51
N ALA A 104 -6.83 3.23 -8.55
CA ALA A 104 -6.58 1.95 -9.23
C ALA A 104 -7.39 0.81 -8.60
N ILE A 105 -7.44 0.72 -7.27
CA ILE A 105 -8.25 -0.27 -6.53
C ILE A 105 -9.74 -0.09 -6.85
N VAL A 106 -10.26 1.14 -6.75
CA VAL A 106 -11.67 1.43 -7.07
C VAL A 106 -12.03 1.08 -8.52
N ARG A 107 -11.05 1.09 -9.42
CA ARG A 107 -11.20 0.66 -10.83
C ARG A 107 -10.95 -0.83 -11.04
N GLY A 108 -10.67 -1.61 -10.00
CA GLY A 108 -10.51 -3.06 -10.07
C GLY A 108 -9.06 -3.54 -10.17
N ARG A 109 -8.08 -2.70 -9.82
CA ARG A 109 -6.70 -3.17 -9.63
C ARG A 109 -6.60 -3.86 -8.27
N GLU A 110 -6.32 -5.15 -8.28
CA GLU A 110 -5.96 -5.89 -7.08
C GLU A 110 -4.56 -5.49 -6.61
N ILE A 111 -4.46 -5.08 -5.35
CA ILE A 111 -3.21 -4.73 -4.67
C ILE A 111 -3.21 -5.47 -3.33
N PRO A 112 -2.56 -6.64 -3.23
CA PRO A 112 -2.53 -7.46 -2.00
C PRO A 112 -1.56 -6.86 -0.96
N ALA A 113 -1.88 -5.65 -0.49
CA ALA A 113 -1.10 -4.88 0.47
C ALA A 113 -2.00 -3.95 1.27
N LEU A 114 -1.59 -3.59 2.48
CA LEU A 114 -2.09 -2.38 3.13
C LEU A 114 -1.63 -1.17 2.30
N VAL A 115 -2.56 -0.34 1.84
CA VAL A 115 -2.20 0.88 1.11
C VAL A 115 -2.48 2.09 1.97
N ILE A 116 -1.41 2.80 2.33
CA ILE A 116 -1.46 4.01 3.17
C ILE A 116 -1.37 5.24 2.25
N VAL A 117 -2.32 6.14 2.38
CA VAL A 117 -2.36 7.36 1.56
C VAL A 117 -2.51 8.58 2.46
N PRO A 118 -1.41 9.19 2.91
CA PRO A 118 -1.46 10.43 3.64
C PRO A 118 -1.99 11.59 2.78
N GLN A 119 -2.69 12.54 3.42
CA GLN A 119 -3.14 13.76 2.79
C GLN A 119 -2.22 14.92 3.17
N ASN A 120 -1.48 15.44 2.20
CA ASN A 120 -0.64 16.62 2.40
C ASN A 120 -1.51 17.90 2.29
N PRO A 121 -1.58 18.72 3.32
CA PRO A 121 -2.35 19.98 3.26
C PRO A 121 -1.71 21.03 2.32
N GLY A 122 -0.40 20.89 2.03
CA GLY A 122 0.38 21.78 1.17
C GLY A 122 1.85 21.84 1.58
N GLY A 123 2.68 22.38 0.69
CA GLY A 123 4.14 22.40 0.86
C GLY A 123 4.81 21.07 0.54
N SER A 124 6.09 20.95 0.82
CA SER A 124 6.86 19.72 0.64
C SER A 124 6.37 18.61 1.57
N TRP A 125 6.49 17.36 1.14
CA TRP A 125 6.29 16.23 2.04
C TRP A 125 7.33 16.27 3.17
N ASN A 126 6.86 15.97 4.37
CA ASN A 126 7.75 15.87 5.54
C ASN A 126 8.02 14.39 5.83
N PRO A 127 9.25 13.88 5.65
CA PRO A 127 9.59 12.47 5.88
C PRO A 127 9.22 11.98 7.28
N LYS A 128 9.40 12.81 8.32
CA LYS A 128 9.04 12.43 9.69
C LYS A 128 7.54 12.20 9.85
N LYS A 129 6.71 13.06 9.26
CA LYS A 129 5.25 12.88 9.32
C LYS A 129 4.79 11.67 8.53
N VAL A 130 5.47 11.33 7.43
CA VAL A 130 5.20 10.07 6.69
C VAL A 130 5.59 8.85 7.55
N LEU A 131 6.73 8.92 8.25
CA LEU A 131 7.13 7.88 9.19
C LEU A 131 6.12 7.72 10.33
N ASP A 132 5.62 8.83 10.88
CA ASP A 132 4.61 8.79 11.95
C ASP A 132 3.33 8.07 11.51
N VAL A 133 2.89 8.30 10.26
CA VAL A 133 1.75 7.57 9.68
C VAL A 133 2.07 6.07 9.52
N LEU A 134 3.25 5.72 9.03
CA LEU A 134 3.69 4.33 8.92
C LEU A 134 3.73 3.64 10.31
N ASP A 135 4.34 4.29 11.29
CA ASP A 135 4.49 3.73 12.64
C ASP A 135 3.14 3.59 13.34
N TRP A 136 2.25 4.57 13.19
CA TRP A 136 0.88 4.47 13.69
C TRP A 136 0.14 3.30 13.00
N THR A 137 0.24 3.18 11.69
CA THR A 137 -0.41 2.09 10.95
C THR A 137 0.10 0.73 11.42
N ARG A 138 1.40 0.56 11.60
CA ARG A 138 1.99 -0.70 12.09
C ARG A 138 1.59 -1.08 13.52
N GLN A 139 1.20 -0.10 14.34
CA GLN A 139 0.69 -0.36 15.69
C GLN A 139 -0.76 -0.84 15.68
N HIS A 140 -1.56 -0.45 14.67
CA HIS A 140 -2.99 -0.71 14.60
C HIS A 140 -3.35 -1.79 13.57
N TYR A 141 -2.48 -2.02 12.59
CA TYR A 141 -2.66 -2.96 11.50
C TYR A 141 -1.43 -3.89 11.42
N PRO A 142 -1.54 -5.15 11.88
CA PRO A 142 -0.46 -6.13 11.71
C PRO A 142 -0.03 -6.23 10.24
N CYS A 143 1.28 -6.18 9.99
CA CYS A 143 1.82 -6.18 8.63
C CYS A 143 3.29 -6.62 8.61
N ASP A 144 3.78 -6.99 7.43
CA ASP A 144 5.17 -7.34 7.21
C ASP A 144 6.06 -6.08 7.21
N SER A 145 6.78 -5.87 8.29
CA SER A 145 7.69 -4.72 8.45
C SER A 145 8.91 -4.77 7.52
N THR A 146 9.22 -5.91 6.93
CA THR A 146 10.32 -6.07 5.97
C THR A 146 9.91 -5.71 4.55
N ARG A 147 8.61 -5.54 4.29
CA ARG A 147 8.02 -5.30 2.98
C ARG A 147 7.23 -4.00 2.94
N VAL A 148 7.92 -2.89 3.23
CA VAL A 148 7.37 -1.53 3.17
C VAL A 148 7.87 -0.83 1.91
N TYR A 149 6.96 -0.33 1.11
CA TYR A 149 7.24 0.32 -0.16
C TYR A 149 6.70 1.74 -0.18
N VAL A 150 7.38 2.63 -0.91
CA VAL A 150 6.90 4.00 -1.11
C VAL A 150 6.90 4.34 -2.60
N LEU A 151 5.82 4.95 -3.06
CA LEU A 151 5.72 5.43 -4.42
C LEU A 151 5.00 6.78 -4.49
N GLY A 152 5.36 7.57 -5.50
CA GLY A 152 4.73 8.89 -5.67
C GLY A 152 5.16 9.58 -6.94
N MET A 153 4.44 10.65 -7.29
CA MET A 153 4.66 11.41 -8.51
C MET A 153 4.68 12.91 -8.24
N SER A 154 5.49 13.65 -9.00
CA SER A 154 5.59 15.11 -8.90
C SER A 154 6.07 15.50 -7.49
N LEU A 155 5.32 16.31 -6.76
CA LEU A 155 5.59 16.57 -5.35
C LEU A 155 5.72 15.27 -4.54
N GLY A 156 4.90 14.25 -4.86
CA GLY A 156 5.00 12.92 -4.26
C GLY A 156 6.25 12.15 -4.70
N GLY A 157 6.77 12.40 -5.91
CA GLY A 157 8.05 11.86 -6.37
C GLY A 157 9.23 12.41 -5.56
N TYR A 158 9.20 13.71 -5.23
CA TYR A 158 10.13 14.31 -4.26
C TYR A 158 9.97 13.66 -2.88
N GLY A 159 8.73 13.59 -2.37
CA GLY A 159 8.45 12.97 -1.08
C GLY A 159 8.91 11.52 -0.99
N THR A 160 8.80 10.76 -2.08
CA THR A 160 9.27 9.38 -2.18
C THR A 160 10.78 9.29 -2.01
N MET A 161 11.55 10.10 -2.74
CA MET A 161 13.01 10.12 -2.61
C MET A 161 13.44 10.66 -1.25
N ASP A 162 12.81 11.73 -0.77
CA ASP A 162 13.14 12.31 0.53
C ASP A 162 12.84 11.35 1.69
N PHE A 163 11.71 10.62 1.63
CA PHE A 163 11.38 9.63 2.65
C PHE A 163 12.33 8.43 2.61
N ALA A 164 12.57 7.85 1.41
CA ALA A 164 13.46 6.72 1.25
C ALA A 164 14.92 7.05 1.60
N GLY A 165 15.39 8.26 1.27
CA GLY A 165 16.74 8.71 1.62
C GLY A 165 16.89 9.10 3.10
N THR A 166 15.82 9.52 3.76
CA THR A 166 15.85 9.82 5.20
C THR A 166 15.78 8.55 6.05
N TYR A 167 15.03 7.54 5.60
CA TYR A 167 14.78 6.28 6.32
C TYR A 167 15.03 5.06 5.45
N PRO A 168 16.26 4.86 4.92
CA PRO A 168 16.57 3.79 3.97
C PRO A 168 16.41 2.38 4.56
N ASP A 169 16.49 2.25 5.87
CA ASP A 169 16.28 1.03 6.65
C ASP A 169 14.80 0.66 6.85
N ARG A 170 13.90 1.57 6.48
CA ARG A 170 12.44 1.38 6.62
C ARG A 170 11.74 1.11 5.28
N VAL A 171 12.45 1.18 4.16
CA VAL A 171 11.87 1.08 2.81
C VAL A 171 12.52 -0.06 2.04
N ALA A 172 11.73 -1.07 1.67
CA ALA A 172 12.18 -2.22 0.88
C ALA A 172 12.46 -1.86 -0.59
N ALA A 173 11.59 -1.02 -1.19
CA ALA A 173 11.81 -0.42 -2.51
C ALA A 173 11.03 0.88 -2.66
N ALA A 174 11.50 1.76 -3.54
CA ALA A 174 10.91 3.05 -3.84
C ALA A 174 10.71 3.27 -5.34
N LEU A 175 9.55 3.81 -5.74
CA LEU A 175 9.25 4.19 -7.12
C LEU A 175 8.89 5.68 -7.18
N ALA A 176 9.80 6.49 -7.70
CA ALA A 176 9.65 7.93 -7.80
C ALA A 176 9.40 8.37 -9.24
N MET A 177 8.32 9.12 -9.48
CA MET A 177 7.98 9.59 -10.82
C MET A 177 7.95 11.11 -10.90
N CYS A 178 8.56 11.66 -11.95
CA CYS A 178 8.55 13.10 -12.26
C CYS A 178 8.89 14.00 -11.07
N GLY A 179 9.90 13.60 -10.28
CA GLY A 179 10.33 14.32 -9.07
C GLY A 179 11.84 14.55 -9.03
N GLY A 180 12.33 14.87 -7.85
CA GLY A 180 13.73 15.02 -7.48
C GLY A 180 13.88 14.71 -6.00
N SER A 181 14.90 15.29 -5.35
CA SER A 181 15.05 15.24 -3.90
C SER A 181 15.37 16.62 -3.35
N THR A 182 14.88 16.91 -2.15
CA THR A 182 15.21 18.13 -1.38
C THR A 182 16.30 17.88 -0.34
N LEU A 183 16.75 16.63 -0.20
CA LEU A 183 17.82 16.24 0.70
C LEU A 183 19.15 16.90 0.27
N ARG A 184 19.93 17.36 1.24
CA ARG A 184 21.28 17.88 1.01
C ARG A 184 22.25 16.77 0.60
N ASP A 185 22.06 15.60 1.17
CA ASP A 185 22.80 14.39 0.85
C ASP A 185 21.83 13.31 0.39
N VAL A 186 21.96 12.86 -0.86
CA VAL A 186 21.12 11.81 -1.47
C VAL A 186 21.79 10.43 -1.41
N GLN A 187 23.01 10.32 -0.88
CA GLN A 187 23.75 9.05 -0.85
C GLN A 187 23.01 7.92 -0.12
N PRO A 188 22.26 8.16 0.96
CA PRO A 188 21.47 7.09 1.59
C PRO A 188 20.43 6.42 0.66
N LEU A 189 19.99 7.09 -0.43
CA LEU A 189 19.12 6.47 -1.45
C LEU A 189 19.77 5.26 -2.13
N GLY A 190 21.10 5.21 -2.23
CA GLY A 190 21.83 4.06 -2.79
C GLY A 190 21.68 2.76 -1.98
N GLN A 191 21.12 2.84 -0.76
CA GLN A 191 20.79 1.67 0.06
C GLN A 191 19.43 1.07 -0.29
N VAL A 192 18.58 1.79 -1.05
CA VAL A 192 17.21 1.41 -1.37
C VAL A 192 17.11 1.00 -2.84
N PRO A 193 16.53 -0.15 -3.20
CA PRO A 193 16.07 -0.41 -4.55
C PRO A 193 15.16 0.71 -5.04
N LEU A 194 15.71 1.61 -5.87
CA LEU A 194 15.06 2.84 -6.32
C LEU A 194 14.83 2.80 -7.82
N TRP A 195 13.57 2.99 -8.22
CA TRP A 195 13.22 3.17 -9.63
C TRP A 195 12.70 4.59 -9.88
N ILE A 196 13.34 5.31 -10.78
CA ILE A 196 12.98 6.66 -11.19
C ILE A 196 12.40 6.63 -12.60
N ILE A 197 11.21 7.18 -12.82
CA ILE A 197 10.60 7.34 -14.14
C ILE A 197 10.32 8.82 -14.38
N HIS A 198 10.79 9.38 -15.51
CA HIS A 198 10.56 10.79 -15.81
C HIS A 198 10.41 11.03 -17.32
N GLY A 199 9.42 11.84 -17.70
CA GLY A 199 9.22 12.27 -19.08
C GLY A 199 10.19 13.36 -19.49
N THR A 200 10.84 13.24 -20.66
CA THR A 200 11.84 14.25 -21.10
C THR A 200 11.21 15.56 -21.58
N ALA A 201 9.90 15.56 -21.88
CA ALA A 201 9.14 16.77 -22.24
C ALA A 201 8.27 17.28 -21.09
N ASP A 202 8.60 16.90 -19.83
CA ASP A 202 7.94 17.40 -18.65
C ASP A 202 8.20 18.91 -18.47
N ARG A 203 7.09 19.69 -18.47
CA ARG A 203 7.12 21.15 -18.29
C ARG A 203 6.76 21.60 -16.88
N ALA A 204 6.23 20.70 -16.05
CA ALA A 204 5.87 21.01 -14.65
C ALA A 204 7.06 20.78 -13.71
N VAL A 205 7.74 19.65 -13.85
CA VAL A 205 8.99 19.32 -13.15
C VAL A 205 10.02 18.95 -14.22
N ASN A 206 11.06 19.75 -14.35
CA ASN A 206 12.08 19.47 -15.35
C ASN A 206 12.79 18.15 -15.03
N VAL A 207 13.01 17.31 -16.06
CA VAL A 207 13.70 16.03 -15.93
C VAL A 207 15.10 16.14 -15.29
N ARG A 208 15.70 17.33 -15.32
CA ARG A 208 16.97 17.62 -14.66
C ARG A 208 16.92 17.37 -13.14
N GLU A 209 15.74 17.50 -12.51
CA GLU A 209 15.61 17.28 -11.07
C GLU A 209 15.84 15.80 -10.71
N SER A 210 15.26 14.86 -11.46
CA SER A 210 15.60 13.44 -11.32
C SER A 210 17.04 13.15 -11.72
N LYS A 211 17.53 13.75 -12.81
CA LYS A 211 18.90 13.53 -13.30
C LYS A 211 19.96 13.98 -12.28
N LYS A 212 19.72 15.05 -11.52
CA LYS A 212 20.62 15.47 -10.42
C LYS A 212 20.80 14.37 -9.39
N VAL A 213 19.72 13.70 -8.98
CA VAL A 213 19.78 12.59 -8.02
C VAL A 213 20.58 11.42 -8.61
N VAL A 214 20.26 11.02 -9.83
CA VAL A 214 20.96 9.96 -10.54
C VAL A 214 22.45 10.24 -10.62
N SER A 215 22.82 11.44 -11.14
CA SER A 215 24.24 11.82 -11.31
C SER A 215 24.98 11.89 -9.97
N ALA A 216 24.32 12.29 -8.87
CA ALA A 216 24.95 12.31 -7.56
C ALA A 216 25.24 10.90 -7.02
N LEU A 217 24.35 9.92 -7.29
CA LEU A 217 24.58 8.53 -6.89
C LEU A 217 25.65 7.87 -7.76
N GLU A 218 25.62 8.10 -9.08
CA GLU A 218 26.62 7.58 -10.05
C GLU A 218 28.03 8.10 -9.75
N ALA A 219 28.15 9.40 -9.38
CA ALA A 219 29.43 10.03 -9.08
C ALA A 219 30.18 9.36 -7.91
N GLU A 220 29.45 8.83 -6.95
CA GLU A 220 30.01 8.12 -5.79
C GLU A 220 29.95 6.59 -5.95
N HIS A 221 29.66 6.08 -7.15
CA HIS A 221 29.50 4.64 -7.42
C HIS A 221 28.46 3.94 -6.51
N ASN A 222 27.43 4.68 -6.10
CA ASN A 222 26.39 4.24 -5.17
C ASN A 222 25.05 3.97 -5.89
N ASP A 223 25.11 3.52 -7.13
CA ASP A 223 23.99 3.36 -8.06
C ASP A 223 23.60 1.89 -8.33
N SER A 224 24.21 0.94 -7.61
CA SER A 224 23.97 -0.50 -7.82
C SER A 224 22.49 -0.89 -7.67
N ARG A 225 21.74 -0.19 -6.81
CA ARG A 225 20.30 -0.36 -6.55
C ARG A 225 19.44 0.69 -7.25
N LEU A 226 20.03 1.46 -8.17
CA LEU A 226 19.34 2.47 -8.93
C LEU A 226 18.91 1.94 -10.29
N ARG A 227 17.66 2.25 -10.66
CA ARG A 227 17.13 2.14 -12.01
C ARG A 227 16.45 3.44 -12.39
N TYR A 228 16.62 3.87 -13.65
CA TYR A 228 15.89 5.02 -14.17
C TYR A 228 15.49 4.82 -15.62
N ASP A 229 14.32 5.35 -15.96
CA ASP A 229 13.76 5.34 -17.30
C ASP A 229 13.40 6.78 -17.72
N TRP A 230 14.10 7.31 -18.74
CA TRP A 230 13.81 8.60 -19.33
C TRP A 230 12.86 8.41 -20.51
N TRP A 231 11.59 8.71 -20.32
CA TRP A 231 10.58 8.53 -21.37
C TRP A 231 10.61 9.69 -22.35
N GLN A 232 11.22 9.46 -23.53
CA GLN A 232 11.40 10.46 -24.56
C GLN A 232 10.07 11.06 -25.02
N GLY A 233 9.98 12.41 -25.02
CA GLY A 233 8.81 13.17 -25.43
C GLY A 233 7.57 13.03 -24.53
N ALA A 234 7.67 12.28 -23.41
CA ALA A 234 6.57 12.18 -22.46
C ALA A 234 6.45 13.45 -21.62
N ASN A 235 5.21 13.89 -21.41
CA ASN A 235 4.86 15.02 -20.56
C ASN A 235 4.72 14.58 -19.08
N HIS A 236 4.45 15.56 -18.19
CA HIS A 236 4.31 15.34 -16.74
C HIS A 236 3.26 14.28 -16.37
N GLY A 237 2.12 14.25 -17.05
CA GLY A 237 1.03 13.35 -16.71
C GLY A 237 1.20 11.90 -17.20
N ALA A 238 2.11 11.64 -18.15
CA ALA A 238 2.23 10.32 -18.75
C ALA A 238 2.59 9.21 -17.74
N PRO A 239 3.54 9.41 -16.80
CA PRO A 239 3.87 8.38 -15.82
C PRO A 239 2.78 8.05 -14.81
N ALA A 240 1.76 8.90 -14.63
CA ALA A 240 0.67 8.62 -13.67
C ALA A 240 -0.05 7.29 -13.93
N ARG A 241 -0.05 6.80 -15.19
CA ARG A 241 -0.66 5.51 -15.55
C ARG A 241 0.11 4.30 -14.98
N VAL A 242 1.34 4.48 -14.54
CA VAL A 242 2.13 3.43 -13.87
C VAL A 242 1.43 2.91 -12.62
N PHE A 243 0.71 3.77 -11.89
CA PHE A 243 -0.04 3.35 -10.71
C PHE A 243 -1.14 2.32 -11.00
N TYR A 244 -1.56 2.17 -12.24
CA TYR A 244 -2.64 1.27 -12.65
C TYR A 244 -2.12 -0.05 -13.23
N LEU A 245 -0.81 -0.21 -13.41
CA LEU A 245 -0.20 -1.42 -13.94
C LEU A 245 0.06 -2.45 -12.84
N LYS A 246 -0.29 -3.70 -13.07
CA LYS A 246 0.04 -4.82 -12.18
C LYS A 246 1.55 -4.93 -11.95
N LYS A 247 2.35 -4.76 -13.01
CA LYS A 247 3.82 -4.79 -12.98
C LYS A 247 4.44 -3.80 -11.97
N THR A 248 3.78 -2.69 -11.69
CA THR A 248 4.24 -1.73 -10.68
C THR A 248 4.34 -2.37 -9.31
N TYR A 249 3.31 -3.09 -8.92
CA TYR A 249 3.23 -3.76 -7.62
C TYR A 249 4.06 -5.04 -7.62
N GLU A 250 4.09 -5.79 -8.71
CA GLU A 250 4.98 -6.96 -8.89
C GLU A 250 6.44 -6.54 -8.69
N TRP A 251 6.85 -5.40 -9.26
CA TRP A 251 8.21 -4.90 -9.06
C TRP A 251 8.44 -4.50 -7.60
N LEU A 252 7.56 -3.74 -6.98
CA LEU A 252 7.69 -3.37 -5.56
C LEU A 252 7.82 -4.62 -4.70
N PHE A 253 6.90 -5.58 -4.84
CA PHE A 253 6.82 -6.78 -4.01
C PHE A 253 7.95 -7.79 -4.24
N SER A 254 8.75 -7.61 -5.29
CA SER A 254 9.93 -8.42 -5.54
C SER A 254 11.15 -8.02 -4.70
N HIS A 255 11.01 -7.11 -3.74
CA HIS A 255 12.06 -6.64 -2.85
C HIS A 255 11.65 -6.79 -1.39
N SER A 256 12.62 -7.05 -0.52
CA SER A 256 12.43 -7.08 0.93
C SER A 256 13.64 -6.49 1.66
N LEU A 257 13.41 -5.91 2.83
CA LEU A 257 14.48 -5.52 3.75
C LEU A 257 15.24 -6.74 4.28
N ALA A 258 14.62 -7.93 4.24
CA ALA A 258 15.23 -9.20 4.64
C ALA A 258 16.14 -9.81 3.55
N ASP A 259 16.11 -9.30 2.32
CA ASP A 259 16.96 -9.80 1.24
C ASP A 259 18.42 -9.46 1.50
N GLU A 260 19.30 -10.44 1.43
CA GLU A 260 20.74 -10.23 1.56
C GLU A 260 21.25 -9.29 0.46
N GLY A 261 21.92 -8.23 0.85
CA GLY A 261 22.42 -7.20 -0.05
C GLY A 261 21.34 -6.36 -0.74
N ARG A 262 20.06 -6.61 -0.51
CA ARG A 262 18.90 -5.86 -1.07
C ARG A 262 19.05 -5.61 -2.58
N PRO A 263 19.12 -6.66 -3.42
CA PRO A 263 19.40 -6.52 -4.84
C PRO A 263 18.22 -5.84 -5.56
N LEU A 264 18.56 -5.02 -6.56
CA LEU A 264 17.55 -4.43 -7.45
C LEU A 264 17.04 -5.45 -8.46
N ASN A 265 15.73 -5.67 -8.50
CA ASN A 265 15.10 -6.46 -9.56
C ASN A 265 15.10 -5.67 -10.88
N ARG A 266 15.82 -6.17 -11.87
CA ARG A 266 15.92 -5.59 -13.23
C ARG A 266 15.10 -6.36 -14.28
N THR A 267 14.47 -7.47 -13.89
CA THR A 267 13.72 -8.34 -14.83
C THR A 267 12.33 -7.79 -15.15
N ILE A 268 11.68 -7.17 -14.17
CA ILE A 268 10.37 -6.55 -14.36
C ILE A 268 10.58 -5.15 -14.94
N SER A 269 10.03 -4.89 -16.12
CA SER A 269 10.11 -3.59 -16.79
C SER A 269 8.74 -3.11 -17.23
N ILE A 270 8.57 -1.80 -17.28
CA ILE A 270 7.36 -1.15 -17.81
C ILE A 270 7.75 -0.45 -19.11
N ASP A 271 7.24 -0.97 -20.25
CA ASP A 271 7.32 -0.27 -21.50
C ASP A 271 6.25 0.82 -21.58
N ARG A 272 6.59 1.97 -22.17
CA ARG A 272 5.65 3.08 -22.35
C ARG A 272 4.41 2.69 -23.16
N SER A 273 4.51 1.72 -24.06
CA SER A 273 3.38 1.20 -24.84
C SER A 273 2.34 0.53 -23.95
N GLU A 274 2.74 -0.08 -22.84
CA GLU A 274 1.84 -0.74 -21.89
C GLU A 274 0.87 0.25 -21.22
N LEU A 275 1.25 1.53 -21.14
CA LEU A 275 0.38 2.56 -20.56
C LEU A 275 -0.94 2.75 -21.33
N LYS A 276 -0.99 2.35 -22.60
CA LYS A 276 -2.23 2.39 -23.40
C LYS A 276 -3.24 1.39 -22.85
N ASN A 277 -2.74 0.29 -22.29
CA ASN A 277 -3.53 -0.82 -21.81
C ASN A 277 -3.58 -0.88 -20.26
N ALA A 278 -3.21 0.20 -19.58
CA ALA A 278 -3.13 0.23 -18.11
C ALA A 278 -4.45 -0.14 -17.40
N TYR A 279 -5.57 -0.08 -18.11
CA TYR A 279 -6.89 -0.39 -17.57
C TYR A 279 -7.50 -1.70 -18.12
N THR A 280 -6.82 -2.39 -19.07
CA THR A 280 -7.43 -3.52 -19.79
C THR A 280 -7.45 -4.81 -19.00
N ASP A 281 -6.54 -4.98 -18.07
CA ASP A 281 -6.40 -6.15 -17.20
C ASP A 281 -7.03 -5.96 -15.82
N MET A 282 -7.77 -4.86 -15.64
CA MET A 282 -8.53 -4.62 -14.42
C MET A 282 -9.85 -5.38 -14.42
N MET A 283 -10.29 -5.78 -13.27
CA MET A 283 -11.58 -6.45 -13.09
C MET A 283 -12.71 -5.44 -13.36
N LYS A 284 -13.44 -5.58 -14.47
CA LYS A 284 -14.44 -4.60 -14.93
C LYS A 284 -15.59 -4.35 -13.95
N ASN A 285 -15.89 -5.30 -13.10
CA ASN A 285 -16.99 -5.25 -12.11
C ASN A 285 -16.46 -5.56 -10.70
N ALA A 286 -15.23 -5.13 -10.37
CA ALA A 286 -14.68 -5.33 -9.04
C ALA A 286 -15.62 -4.70 -8.00
N PRO A 287 -15.88 -5.37 -6.89
CA PRO A 287 -16.53 -4.74 -5.75
C PRO A 287 -15.68 -3.54 -5.32
N LYS A 288 -16.33 -2.45 -4.96
CA LYS A 288 -15.62 -1.30 -4.42
C LYS A 288 -15.36 -1.54 -2.93
N PRO A 289 -14.20 -1.10 -2.41
CA PRO A 289 -13.93 -1.21 -0.99
C PRO A 289 -15.02 -0.48 -0.18
N GLU A 290 -15.41 -1.08 0.93
CA GLU A 290 -16.29 -0.43 1.89
C GLU A 290 -15.53 0.74 2.54
N VAL A 291 -16.13 1.93 2.51
CA VAL A 291 -15.52 3.13 3.08
C VAL A 291 -16.02 3.29 4.51
N ILE A 292 -15.07 3.28 5.44
CA ILE A 292 -15.30 3.51 6.86
C ILE A 292 -14.76 4.90 7.19
N ASP A 293 -15.62 5.82 7.62
CA ASP A 293 -15.21 7.05 8.27
C ASP A 293 -14.81 6.70 9.70
N GLY A 294 -13.51 6.67 9.97
CA GLY A 294 -12.98 6.48 11.33
C GLY A 294 -13.46 7.63 12.23
N GLU A 295 -13.91 7.32 13.43
CA GLU A 295 -14.21 8.30 14.45
C GLU A 295 -12.93 9.10 14.76
N GLU A 296 -13.07 10.42 14.95
CA GLU A 296 -12.02 11.22 15.57
C GLU A 296 -11.88 10.69 17.00
N ASP A 297 -10.74 10.13 17.35
CA ASP A 297 -10.45 9.80 18.75
C ASP A 297 -10.56 11.12 19.55
N GLU A 298 -11.61 11.26 20.33
CA GLU A 298 -11.73 12.34 21.32
C GLU A 298 -10.60 12.14 22.36
N LEU A 299 -9.51 12.90 22.17
CA LEU A 299 -8.42 13.04 23.15
C LEU A 299 -8.69 14.17 24.11
#